data_7ba63f29e8d0dc8dcea68957e1c77113
#
_entry.id   7ba63f29e8d0dc8dcea68957e1c77113
#
_cell.length_a   1.000
_cell.length_b   1.000
_cell.length_c   1.000
_cell.angle_alpha   90.00
_cell.angle_beta   90.00
_cell.angle_gamma   90.00
#
_symmetry.space_group_name_H-M   'P 1'
#
loop_
_entity.id
_entity.type
_entity.pdbx_description
1 polymer ?
#
loop_
_entity_poly.entity_id
_entity_poly.type
_entity_poly.pdbx_seq_one_letter_code
_entity_poly.pdbx_strand_id
1 'polypeptide(L)'
;MTINFLFFENYETLDIFGPIEILARIDGVKTNYVSMQGGLVKSRQGFAIQTSAISDAEENAVLVIPGGQGTRVFVNDEHFISELKNYCESAEYVLSICTGSALLAKTGLLYGRKATSNKKAFDWVKTTSQNVSWQKEPRWVKDGKFYTSSGVSAGMDMALGFVKDLFGEHKAAQIADDIEYFI
;
A
#
# COMPACT_ATOMS: atom_id res chain seq x y z
N MET A 1 11.48 -0.46 13.54
CA MET A 1 10.31 -0.85 12.70
C MET A 1 10.79 -1.20 11.31
N THR A 2 10.29 -2.27 10.71
CA THR A 2 10.58 -2.64 9.33
C THR A 2 9.36 -2.35 8.45
N ILE A 3 9.60 -1.88 7.22
CA ILE A 3 8.56 -1.62 6.22
C ILE A 3 8.91 -2.40 4.95
N ASN A 4 8.02 -3.29 4.55
CA ASN A 4 8.10 -4.06 3.32
C ASN A 4 7.26 -3.38 2.24
N PHE A 5 7.88 -2.94 1.17
CA PHE A 5 7.21 -2.36 0.00
C PHE A 5 7.05 -3.43 -1.07
N LEU A 6 5.79 -3.80 -1.35
CA LEU A 6 5.46 -4.83 -2.34
C LEU A 6 5.47 -4.25 -3.75
N PHE A 7 6.20 -4.91 -4.64
CA PHE A 7 6.24 -4.61 -6.07
C PHE A 7 5.67 -5.77 -6.88
N PHE A 8 4.99 -5.44 -7.96
CA PHE A 8 4.49 -6.39 -8.96
C PHE A 8 4.45 -5.72 -10.33
N GLU A 9 4.47 -6.49 -11.40
CA GLU A 9 4.49 -5.96 -12.77
C GLU A 9 3.35 -4.96 -13.04
N ASN A 10 3.67 -3.85 -13.71
CA ASN A 10 2.76 -2.75 -14.01
C ASN A 10 2.17 -2.05 -12.77
N TYR A 11 2.93 -1.98 -11.66
CA TYR A 11 2.57 -1.10 -10.55
C TYR A 11 2.60 0.38 -10.96
N GLU A 12 1.83 1.23 -10.32
CA GLU A 12 1.87 2.69 -10.51
C GLU A 12 3.03 3.28 -9.71
N THR A 13 3.96 3.95 -10.37
CA THR A 13 5.22 4.40 -9.76
C THR A 13 4.99 5.26 -8.52
N LEU A 14 4.16 6.30 -8.60
CA LEU A 14 3.98 7.23 -7.47
C LEU A 14 3.21 6.61 -6.30
N ASP A 15 2.37 5.58 -6.55
CA ASP A 15 1.65 4.87 -5.50
C ASP A 15 2.60 4.25 -4.46
N ILE A 16 3.84 3.94 -4.84
CA ILE A 16 4.80 3.33 -3.95
C ILE A 16 6.00 4.23 -3.64
N PHE A 17 6.54 4.97 -4.61
CA PHE A 17 7.68 5.86 -4.38
C PHE A 17 7.32 7.08 -3.53
N GLY A 18 6.09 7.60 -3.62
CA GLY A 18 5.61 8.66 -2.74
C GLY A 18 5.61 8.23 -1.26
N PRO A 19 4.94 7.12 -0.89
CA PRO A 19 5.05 6.56 0.47
C PRO A 19 6.47 6.19 0.89
N ILE A 20 7.33 5.66 -0.01
CA ILE A 20 8.74 5.37 0.30
C ILE A 20 9.44 6.64 0.77
N GLU A 21 9.30 7.76 0.02
CA GLU A 21 9.94 9.03 0.34
C GLU A 21 9.59 9.52 1.75
N ILE A 22 8.35 9.31 2.18
CA ILE A 22 7.86 9.73 3.50
C ILE A 22 8.29 8.75 4.59
N LEU A 23 8.00 7.46 4.38
CA LEU A 23 8.15 6.45 5.42
C LEU A 23 9.61 6.11 5.71
N ALA A 24 10.50 6.23 4.71
CA ALA A 24 11.93 6.01 4.88
C ALA A 24 12.63 7.13 5.71
N ARG A 25 11.93 8.27 5.97
CA ARG A 25 12.43 9.35 6.83
C ARG A 25 12.12 9.15 8.31
N ILE A 26 11.43 8.06 8.67
CA ILE A 26 11.22 7.70 10.06
C ILE A 26 12.55 7.20 10.65
N ASP A 27 12.98 7.76 11.78
CA ASP A 27 14.24 7.41 12.39
C ASP A 27 14.32 5.93 12.77
N GLY A 28 15.39 5.25 12.35
CA GLY A 28 15.63 3.84 12.64
C GLY A 28 14.71 2.86 11.87
N VAL A 29 13.99 3.34 10.84
CA VAL A 29 13.23 2.45 9.94
C VAL A 29 14.17 1.68 9.03
N LYS A 30 13.89 0.39 8.85
CA LYS A 30 14.47 -0.47 7.82
C LYS A 30 13.45 -0.64 6.70
N THR A 31 13.85 -0.41 5.46
CA THR A 31 13.01 -0.59 4.27
C THR A 31 13.45 -1.80 3.46
N ASN A 32 12.51 -2.63 3.06
CA ASN A 32 12.72 -3.74 2.14
C ASN A 32 11.84 -3.57 0.90
N TYR A 33 12.39 -3.88 -0.24
CA TYR A 33 11.69 -3.85 -1.54
C TYR A 33 11.50 -5.28 -2.00
N VAL A 34 10.25 -5.75 -2.01
CA VAL A 34 9.93 -7.16 -2.21
C VAL A 34 8.94 -7.38 -3.35
N SER A 35 9.04 -8.53 -4.00
CA SER A 35 8.02 -9.04 -4.91
C SER A 35 7.81 -10.53 -4.62
N MET A 36 6.78 -11.16 -5.18
CA MET A 36 6.46 -12.55 -4.84
C MET A 36 7.67 -13.49 -5.00
N GLN A 37 8.48 -13.30 -6.03
CA GLN A 37 9.62 -14.19 -6.34
C GLN A 37 10.98 -13.48 -6.30
N GLY A 38 11.02 -12.18 -6.02
CA GLY A 38 12.22 -11.38 -6.19
C GLY A 38 12.53 -11.07 -7.66
N GLY A 39 13.70 -10.48 -7.89
CA GLY A 39 14.16 -10.14 -9.24
C GLY A 39 13.74 -8.74 -9.70
N LEU A 40 13.87 -8.48 -11.00
CA LEU A 40 13.51 -7.19 -11.60
C LEU A 40 12.01 -7.13 -11.84
N VAL A 41 11.40 -6.04 -11.37
CA VAL A 41 9.97 -5.72 -11.55
C VAL A 41 9.83 -4.37 -12.21
N LYS A 42 8.96 -4.25 -13.21
CA LYS A 42 8.75 -3.01 -13.97
C LYS A 42 7.45 -2.31 -13.59
N SER A 43 7.55 -1.00 -13.41
CA SER A 43 6.38 -0.14 -13.27
C SER A 43 5.64 0.04 -14.61
N ARG A 44 4.42 0.54 -14.54
CA ARG A 44 3.67 0.98 -15.72
C ARG A 44 4.41 2.04 -16.54
N GLN A 45 5.21 2.87 -15.90
CA GLN A 45 6.01 3.93 -16.54
C GLN A 45 7.36 3.44 -17.06
N GLY A 46 7.69 2.15 -16.89
CA GLY A 46 8.89 1.52 -17.45
C GLY A 46 10.11 1.50 -16.51
N PHE A 47 9.99 2.00 -15.29
CA PHE A 47 11.06 1.87 -14.30
C PHE A 47 11.20 0.41 -13.86
N ALA A 48 12.42 -0.08 -13.83
CA ALA A 48 12.74 -1.40 -13.28
C ALA A 48 13.41 -1.24 -11.91
N ILE A 49 12.94 -2.02 -10.94
CA ILE A 49 13.53 -2.10 -9.60
C ILE A 49 13.92 -3.53 -9.28
N GLN A 50 15.09 -3.70 -8.67
CA GLN A 50 15.51 -4.99 -8.12
C GLN A 50 14.81 -5.23 -6.79
N THR A 51 14.18 -6.40 -6.63
CA THR A 51 13.48 -6.80 -5.41
C THR A 51 14.03 -8.11 -4.85
N SER A 52 13.86 -8.32 -3.54
CA SER A 52 14.01 -9.62 -2.88
C SER A 52 12.70 -10.41 -2.96
N ALA A 53 12.75 -11.71 -2.73
CA ALA A 53 11.52 -12.49 -2.61
C ALA A 53 10.77 -12.10 -1.32
N ILE A 54 9.44 -12.07 -1.39
CA ILE A 54 8.63 -11.73 -0.22
C ILE A 54 8.78 -12.75 0.91
N SER A 55 9.13 -14.01 0.59
CA SER A 55 9.47 -15.03 1.57
C SER A 55 10.64 -14.66 2.49
N ASP A 56 11.51 -13.76 2.03
CA ASP A 56 12.67 -13.28 2.78
C ASP A 56 12.33 -12.02 3.60
N ALA A 57 11.09 -11.51 3.51
CA ALA A 57 10.64 -10.31 4.21
C ALA A 57 10.43 -10.61 5.71
N GLU A 58 10.68 -9.60 6.54
CA GLU A 58 10.40 -9.70 7.97
C GLU A 58 8.89 -9.77 8.23
N GLU A 59 8.49 -10.71 9.08
CA GLU A 59 7.16 -10.77 9.65
C GLU A 59 6.94 -9.64 10.68
N ASN A 60 5.69 -9.40 11.06
CA ASN A 60 5.31 -8.30 11.97
C ASN A 60 5.81 -6.92 11.55
N ALA A 61 6.02 -6.73 10.26
CA ALA A 61 6.41 -5.47 9.65
C ALA A 61 5.20 -4.71 9.11
N VAL A 62 5.42 -3.48 8.66
CA VAL A 62 4.43 -2.74 7.87
C VAL A 62 4.50 -3.25 6.42
N LEU A 63 3.37 -3.58 5.81
CA LEU A 63 3.28 -3.93 4.39
C LEU A 63 2.64 -2.80 3.61
N VAL A 64 3.31 -2.32 2.56
CA VAL A 64 2.81 -1.28 1.64
C VAL A 64 2.50 -1.89 0.28
N ILE A 65 1.26 -1.73 -0.19
CA ILE A 65 0.72 -2.34 -1.41
C ILE A 65 0.33 -1.23 -2.39
N PRO A 66 1.03 -1.04 -3.52
CA PRO A 66 0.66 -0.05 -4.52
C PRO A 66 -0.54 -0.51 -5.34
N GLY A 67 -1.11 0.42 -6.10
CA GLY A 67 -2.01 0.10 -7.20
C GLY A 67 -1.28 0.04 -8.55
N GLY A 68 -2.03 0.24 -9.60
CA GLY A 68 -1.54 0.21 -10.98
C GLY A 68 -2.33 -0.77 -11.85
N GLN A 69 -1.98 -0.82 -13.13
CA GLN A 69 -2.68 -1.72 -14.08
C GLN A 69 -2.47 -3.20 -13.74
N GLY A 70 -1.32 -3.55 -13.13
CA GLY A 70 -1.05 -4.92 -12.69
C GLY A 70 -2.12 -5.49 -11.76
N THR A 71 -2.80 -4.65 -10.96
CA THR A 71 -3.87 -5.10 -10.07
C THR A 71 -5.02 -5.79 -10.82
N ARG A 72 -5.25 -5.44 -12.11
CA ARG A 72 -6.29 -6.07 -12.95
C ARG A 72 -5.98 -7.54 -13.26
N VAL A 73 -4.70 -7.88 -13.30
CA VAL A 73 -4.22 -9.25 -13.52
C VAL A 73 -4.19 -10.00 -12.19
N PHE A 74 -3.46 -9.46 -11.22
CA PHE A 74 -3.20 -10.14 -9.95
C PHE A 74 -4.42 -10.35 -9.06
N VAL A 75 -5.48 -9.57 -9.22
CA VAL A 75 -6.76 -9.76 -8.50
C VAL A 75 -7.43 -11.11 -8.82
N ASN A 76 -7.08 -11.73 -9.95
CA ASN A 76 -7.57 -13.04 -10.39
C ASN A 76 -6.52 -14.16 -10.27
N ASP A 77 -5.33 -13.85 -9.77
CA ASP A 77 -4.28 -14.82 -9.50
C ASP A 77 -4.45 -15.35 -8.07
N GLU A 78 -5.01 -16.56 -7.95
CA GLU A 78 -5.31 -17.18 -6.65
C GLU A 78 -4.05 -17.40 -5.82
N HIS A 79 -2.92 -17.74 -6.44
CA HIS A 79 -1.67 -17.94 -5.73
C HIS A 79 -1.15 -16.60 -5.17
N PHE A 80 -1.11 -15.56 -6.00
CA PHE A 80 -0.74 -14.21 -5.56
C PHE A 80 -1.61 -13.73 -4.39
N ILE A 81 -2.93 -13.89 -4.48
CA ILE A 81 -3.87 -13.45 -3.44
C ILE A 81 -3.69 -14.27 -2.15
N SER A 82 -3.44 -15.58 -2.25
CA SER A 82 -3.18 -16.44 -1.09
C SER A 82 -1.90 -16.02 -0.36
N GLU A 83 -0.80 -15.82 -1.09
CA GLU A 83 0.45 -15.34 -0.50
C GLU A 83 0.30 -13.96 0.11
N LEU A 84 -0.34 -13.02 -0.62
CA LEU A 84 -0.62 -11.69 -0.11
C LEU A 84 -1.42 -11.72 1.19
N LYS A 85 -2.40 -12.63 1.29
CA LYS A 85 -3.20 -12.80 2.51
C LYS A 85 -2.33 -13.19 3.69
N ASN A 86 -1.45 -14.20 3.53
CA ASN A 86 -0.55 -14.66 4.58
C ASN A 86 0.32 -13.51 5.11
N TYR A 87 0.90 -12.69 4.21
CA TYR A 87 1.71 -11.53 4.60
C TYR A 87 0.90 -10.42 5.26
N CYS A 88 -0.32 -10.16 4.77
CA CYS A 88 -1.22 -9.20 5.42
C CYS A 88 -1.66 -9.66 6.81
N GLU A 89 -1.84 -10.95 7.05
CA GLU A 89 -2.22 -11.49 8.35
C GLU A 89 -1.09 -11.32 9.37
N SER A 90 0.16 -11.60 9.00
CA SER A 90 1.34 -11.44 9.85
C SER A 90 1.81 -10.00 10.02
N ALA A 91 1.44 -9.08 9.11
CA ALA A 91 1.84 -7.69 9.18
C ALA A 91 1.24 -6.96 10.38
N GLU A 92 2.03 -6.08 11.01
CA GLU A 92 1.55 -5.19 12.08
C GLU A 92 0.56 -4.15 11.52
N TYR A 93 0.90 -3.56 10.37
CA TYR A 93 0.03 -2.63 9.62
C TYR A 93 0.08 -2.95 8.13
N VAL A 94 -1.03 -2.67 7.44
CA VAL A 94 -1.14 -2.82 5.98
C VAL A 94 -1.63 -1.50 5.38
N LEU A 95 -0.80 -0.91 4.53
CA LEU A 95 -1.08 0.33 3.81
C LEU A 95 -1.32 0.00 2.34
N SER A 96 -2.51 0.23 1.82
CA SER A 96 -2.80 0.01 0.39
C SER A 96 -3.17 1.31 -0.32
N ILE A 97 -2.55 1.54 -1.45
CA ILE A 97 -2.70 2.76 -2.24
C ILE A 97 -3.48 2.46 -3.52
N CYS A 98 -4.37 3.37 -3.90
CA CYS A 98 -5.06 3.32 -5.19
C CYS A 98 -5.81 1.99 -5.36
N THR A 99 -5.60 1.28 -6.48
CA THR A 99 -6.20 -0.03 -6.74
C THR A 99 -5.55 -1.18 -5.99
N GLY A 100 -4.51 -0.95 -5.19
CA GLY A 100 -3.96 -1.93 -4.26
C GLY A 100 -5.00 -2.43 -3.25
N SER A 101 -5.99 -1.58 -2.89
CA SER A 101 -7.12 -1.98 -2.06
C SER A 101 -8.02 -3.06 -2.70
N ALA A 102 -8.01 -3.22 -4.03
CA ALA A 102 -8.70 -4.32 -4.70
C ALA A 102 -8.02 -5.67 -4.40
N LEU A 103 -6.67 -5.70 -4.42
CA LEU A 103 -5.91 -6.89 -4.05
C LEU A 103 -6.17 -7.25 -2.58
N LEU A 104 -6.08 -6.25 -1.69
CA LEU A 104 -6.34 -6.44 -0.26
C LEU A 104 -7.78 -6.88 0.02
N ALA A 105 -8.77 -6.33 -0.67
CA ALA A 105 -10.17 -6.75 -0.54
C ALA A 105 -10.39 -8.20 -0.98
N LYS A 106 -9.66 -8.64 -2.01
CA LYS A 106 -9.75 -10.00 -2.53
C LYS A 106 -9.21 -11.06 -1.55
N THR A 107 -8.29 -10.69 -0.65
CA THR A 107 -7.84 -11.57 0.44
C THR A 107 -8.93 -11.87 1.47
N GLY A 108 -10.04 -11.09 1.49
CA GLY A 108 -11.10 -11.18 2.50
C GLY A 108 -10.83 -10.40 3.80
N LEU A 109 -9.62 -9.88 4.00
CA LEU A 109 -9.23 -9.21 5.25
C LEU A 109 -9.92 -7.86 5.48
N LEU A 110 -10.52 -7.28 4.44
CA LEU A 110 -11.32 -6.06 4.53
C LEU A 110 -12.83 -6.32 4.75
N TYR A 111 -13.29 -7.56 4.96
CA TYR A 111 -14.71 -7.85 5.18
C TYR A 111 -15.24 -7.13 6.42
N GLY A 112 -16.34 -6.38 6.24
CA GLY A 112 -16.98 -5.56 7.27
C GLY A 112 -16.23 -4.28 7.62
N ARG A 113 -15.05 -4.02 7.03
CA ARG A 113 -14.22 -2.85 7.32
C ARG A 113 -14.49 -1.70 6.37
N LYS A 114 -14.22 -0.49 6.85
CA LYS A 114 -14.21 0.71 6.02
C LYS A 114 -12.93 0.74 5.19
N ALA A 115 -13.06 1.04 3.90
CA ALA A 115 -11.92 1.20 2.99
C ALA A 115 -12.23 2.20 1.88
N THR A 116 -11.19 2.80 1.31
CA THR A 116 -11.31 3.60 0.09
C THR A 116 -10.37 3.10 -1.00
N SER A 117 -10.48 3.67 -2.19
CA SER A 117 -9.69 3.31 -3.37
C SER A 117 -9.57 4.47 -4.35
N ASN A 118 -8.90 4.22 -5.46
CA ASN A 118 -8.81 5.13 -6.60
C ASN A 118 -10.21 5.56 -7.09
N LYS A 119 -10.46 6.86 -7.20
CA LYS A 119 -11.79 7.39 -7.53
C LYS A 119 -12.25 7.02 -8.94
N LYS A 120 -11.32 6.99 -9.91
CA LYS A 120 -11.64 6.61 -11.30
C LYS A 120 -11.90 5.11 -11.46
N ALA A 121 -11.26 4.29 -10.63
CA ALA A 121 -11.42 2.84 -10.65
C ALA A 121 -12.41 2.33 -9.60
N PHE A 122 -13.07 3.22 -8.85
CA PHE A 122 -13.84 2.88 -7.66
C PHE A 122 -14.94 1.84 -7.92
N ASP A 123 -15.69 2.00 -9.00
CA ASP A 123 -16.78 1.09 -9.34
C ASP A 123 -16.24 -0.32 -9.68
N TRP A 124 -15.10 -0.40 -10.37
CA TRP A 124 -14.45 -1.68 -10.59
C TRP A 124 -13.94 -2.29 -9.27
N VAL A 125 -13.29 -1.49 -8.41
CA VAL A 125 -12.80 -2.01 -7.12
C VAL A 125 -13.92 -2.59 -6.28
N LYS A 126 -15.08 -1.96 -6.24
CA LYS A 126 -16.27 -2.49 -5.54
C LYS A 126 -16.68 -3.87 -6.02
N THR A 127 -16.46 -4.19 -7.29
CA THR A 127 -16.81 -5.52 -7.82
C THR A 127 -15.89 -6.63 -7.29
N THR A 128 -14.69 -6.29 -6.77
CA THR A 128 -13.75 -7.27 -6.24
C THR A 128 -14.17 -7.84 -4.90
N SER A 129 -14.94 -7.08 -4.10
CA SER A 129 -15.56 -7.55 -2.87
C SER A 129 -16.77 -6.69 -2.50
N GLN A 130 -17.92 -7.34 -2.33
CA GLN A 130 -19.17 -6.70 -1.88
C GLN A 130 -19.26 -6.56 -0.35
N ASN A 131 -18.39 -7.24 0.40
CA ASN A 131 -18.42 -7.28 1.86
C ASN A 131 -17.55 -6.20 2.51
N VAL A 132 -17.08 -5.21 1.75
CA VAL A 132 -16.29 -4.08 2.22
C VAL A 132 -17.17 -2.84 2.31
N SER A 133 -17.07 -2.08 3.41
CA SER A 133 -17.75 -0.80 3.56
C SER A 133 -17.00 0.31 2.80
N TRP A 134 -17.16 0.32 1.48
CA TRP A 134 -16.43 1.23 0.59
C TRP A 134 -16.83 2.70 0.78
N GLN A 135 -15.83 3.55 1.10
CA GLN A 135 -15.97 4.99 1.28
C GLN A 135 -15.38 5.71 0.06
N LYS A 136 -16.22 6.36 -0.76
CA LYS A 136 -15.76 7.01 -1.99
C LYS A 136 -15.08 8.35 -1.74
N GLU A 137 -15.60 9.16 -0.81
CA GLU A 137 -15.21 10.56 -0.63
C GLU A 137 -13.81 10.76 -0.01
N PRO A 138 -13.45 10.06 1.09
CA PRO A 138 -12.18 10.31 1.77
C PRO A 138 -10.97 10.07 0.86
N ARG A 139 -9.90 10.86 1.06
CA ARG A 139 -8.62 10.62 0.42
C ARG A 139 -7.94 9.36 0.94
N TRP A 140 -8.12 9.07 2.22
CA TRP A 140 -7.70 7.82 2.85
C TRP A 140 -8.59 7.46 4.04
N VAL A 141 -8.56 6.20 4.43
CA VAL A 141 -9.36 5.63 5.52
C VAL A 141 -8.48 4.68 6.34
N LYS A 142 -8.62 4.74 7.66
CA LYS A 142 -8.05 3.77 8.60
C LYS A 142 -9.17 2.93 9.22
N ASP A 143 -8.99 1.63 9.28
CA ASP A 143 -9.84 0.70 10.02
C ASP A 143 -8.98 -0.43 10.62
N GLY A 144 -8.76 -0.36 11.93
CA GLY A 144 -7.83 -1.24 12.63
C GLY A 144 -6.40 -1.06 12.12
N LYS A 145 -5.75 -2.16 11.72
CA LYS A 145 -4.40 -2.15 11.15
C LYS A 145 -4.34 -1.77 9.66
N PHE A 146 -5.49 -1.61 9.02
CA PHE A 146 -5.58 -1.34 7.58
C PHE A 146 -5.72 0.14 7.32
N TYR A 147 -4.83 0.67 6.48
CA TYR A 147 -4.90 2.01 5.91
C TYR A 147 -5.11 1.86 4.40
N THR A 148 -6.12 2.51 3.86
CA THR A 148 -6.42 2.46 2.43
C THR A 148 -6.50 3.87 1.87
N SER A 149 -5.87 4.17 0.75
CA SER A 149 -5.93 5.49 0.14
C SER A 149 -6.51 5.47 -1.27
N SER A 150 -6.97 6.64 -1.67
CA SER A 150 -7.29 6.99 -3.04
C SER A 150 -6.05 6.92 -3.94
N GLY A 151 -6.16 7.37 -5.20
CA GLY A 151 -5.07 7.25 -6.17
C GLY A 151 -3.92 8.22 -5.97
N VAL A 152 -2.79 7.76 -6.38
CA VAL A 152 -1.53 8.47 -6.63
C VAL A 152 -1.09 9.36 -5.45
N SER A 153 -1.38 10.66 -5.46
CA SER A 153 -0.94 11.61 -4.42
C SER A 153 -1.55 11.34 -3.03
N ALA A 154 -2.75 10.76 -2.97
CA ALA A 154 -3.39 10.45 -1.69
C ALA A 154 -2.66 9.37 -0.87
N GLY A 155 -1.79 8.58 -1.52
CA GLY A 155 -0.88 7.66 -0.84
C GLY A 155 0.13 8.38 0.05
N MET A 156 0.56 9.58 -0.35
CA MET A 156 1.46 10.41 0.46
C MET A 156 0.73 10.99 1.68
N ASP A 157 -0.51 11.47 1.51
CA ASP A 157 -1.33 11.95 2.64
C ASP A 157 -1.56 10.83 3.66
N MET A 158 -1.86 9.63 3.18
CA MET A 158 -2.03 8.46 4.04
C MET A 158 -0.73 8.09 4.77
N ALA A 159 0.42 8.16 4.09
CA ALA A 159 1.72 7.88 4.70
C ALA A 159 2.04 8.88 5.81
N LEU A 160 1.79 10.19 5.60
CA LEU A 160 1.90 11.21 6.65
C LEU A 160 0.89 10.98 7.78
N GLY A 161 -0.35 10.60 7.46
CA GLY A 161 -1.35 10.20 8.45
C GLY A 161 -0.91 9.01 9.30
N PHE A 162 -0.28 8.01 8.69
CA PHE A 162 0.32 6.87 9.40
C PHE A 162 1.46 7.31 10.33
N VAL A 163 2.36 8.18 9.84
CA VAL A 163 3.43 8.75 10.68
C VAL A 163 2.84 9.52 11.86
N LYS A 164 1.82 10.36 11.63
CA LYS A 164 1.13 11.09 12.68
C LYS A 164 0.53 10.17 13.74
N ASP A 165 -0.11 9.07 13.32
CA ASP A 165 -0.76 8.13 14.23
C ASP A 165 0.24 7.38 15.14
N LEU A 166 1.44 7.06 14.64
CA LEU A 166 2.42 6.27 15.37
C LEU A 166 3.50 7.12 16.07
N PHE A 167 3.90 8.24 15.48
CA PHE A 167 5.05 9.04 15.90
C PHE A 167 4.66 10.47 16.31
N GLY A 168 3.40 10.82 16.19
CA GLY A 168 2.86 12.12 16.55
C GLY A 168 2.91 13.15 15.42
N GLU A 169 2.14 14.22 15.62
CA GLU A 169 1.94 15.28 14.62
C GLU A 169 3.23 16.03 14.28
N HIS A 170 4.09 16.26 15.28
CA HIS A 170 5.36 16.96 15.08
C HIS A 170 6.27 16.22 14.10
N LYS A 171 6.38 14.87 14.22
CA LYS A 171 7.21 14.07 13.30
C LYS A 171 6.64 14.07 11.88
N ALA A 172 5.32 13.98 11.74
CA ALA A 172 4.68 14.04 10.43
C ALA A 172 4.88 15.41 9.75
N ALA A 173 4.73 16.51 10.51
CA ALA A 173 4.97 17.86 10.03
C ALA A 173 6.45 18.06 9.63
N GLN A 174 7.40 17.60 10.45
CA GLN A 174 8.82 17.67 10.12
C GLN A 174 9.13 16.96 8.78
N ILE A 175 8.61 15.74 8.59
CA ILE A 175 8.84 15.00 7.33
C ILE A 175 8.20 15.74 6.15
N ALA A 176 7.00 16.29 6.31
CA ALA A 176 6.34 17.06 5.26
C ALA A 176 7.15 18.32 4.88
N ASP A 177 7.67 19.05 5.87
CA ASP A 177 8.54 20.22 5.66
C ASP A 177 9.84 19.83 4.95
N ASP A 178 10.48 18.72 5.35
CA ASP A 178 11.75 18.24 4.79
C ASP A 178 11.63 17.89 3.29
N ILE A 179 10.43 17.53 2.82
CA ILE A 179 10.16 17.20 1.40
C ILE A 179 9.36 18.29 0.69
N GLU A 180 9.15 19.43 1.33
CA GLU A 180 8.36 20.56 0.82
C GLU A 180 6.93 20.14 0.39
N TYR A 181 6.32 19.20 1.14
CA TYR A 181 4.97 18.69 0.85
C TYR A 181 3.93 19.42 1.70
N PHE A 182 3.22 20.35 1.07
CA PHE A 182 2.16 21.14 1.70
C PHE A 182 0.78 20.56 1.34
N ILE A 183 -0.07 20.34 2.33
CA ILE A 183 -1.43 19.80 2.19
C ILE A 183 -2.45 20.94 2.38
#